data_1acab40c68ea741ab53b3470ee13f42a
#
_entry.id   1acab40c68ea741ab53b3470ee13f42a
#
_cell.length_a   1.000
_cell.length_b   1.000
_cell.length_c   1.000
_cell.angle_alpha   90.00
_cell.angle_beta   90.00
_cell.angle_gamma   90.00
#
_symmetry.space_group_name_H-M   'P 1'
#
loop_
_entity.id
_entity.type
_entity.pdbx_description
1 polymer ?
#
loop_
_entity_poly.entity_id
_entity_poly.type
_entity_poly.pdbx_seq_one_letter_code
_entity_poly.pdbx_strand_id
1 'polypeptide(L)'
;IKSEYPIKLGDRYNYIDLLLYNIKYKCYVVVELKITELKKEHTGQIMTYMNYIDKNIRNIDENKTVGIIICKRENKYVIEFCSDDRIIAREYELV
;
A
#
# COMPACT_ATOMS: atom_id res chain seq x y z
N ILE A 1 5.80 -13.04 -3.58
CA ILE A 1 6.06 -11.70 -4.15
C ILE A 1 5.44 -11.63 -5.54
N LYS A 2 4.58 -10.67 -5.75
CA LYS A 2 3.97 -10.45 -7.07
C LYS A 2 4.10 -8.98 -7.43
N SER A 3 4.67 -8.70 -8.61
CA SER A 3 4.77 -7.35 -9.15
C SER A 3 3.60 -7.08 -10.09
N GLU A 4 3.18 -5.82 -10.14
CA GLU A 4 2.08 -5.37 -10.97
C GLU A 4 0.83 -6.25 -10.82
N TYR A 5 0.45 -6.47 -9.56
CA TYR A 5 -0.67 -7.34 -9.23
C TYR A 5 -1.99 -6.67 -9.63
N PRO A 6 -2.78 -7.29 -10.52
CA PRO A 6 -4.01 -6.66 -10.99
C PRO A 6 -5.13 -6.81 -9.97
N ILE A 7 -5.85 -5.73 -9.77
CA ILE A 7 -7.11 -5.73 -9.03
C ILE A 7 -8.18 -5.07 -9.89
N LYS A 8 -9.40 -5.53 -9.74
CA LYS A 8 -10.50 -4.99 -10.52
C LYS A 8 -11.41 -4.16 -9.63
N LEU A 9 -11.47 -2.86 -9.91
CA LEU A 9 -12.32 -1.91 -9.21
C LEU A 9 -13.46 -1.50 -10.14
N GLY A 10 -14.62 -2.10 -9.92
CA GLY A 10 -15.72 -1.93 -10.87
C GLY A 10 -15.41 -2.59 -12.20
N ASP A 11 -15.40 -1.81 -13.27
CA ASP A 11 -15.07 -2.27 -14.62
C ASP A 11 -13.63 -1.93 -15.03
N ARG A 12 -12.83 -1.38 -14.12
CA ARG A 12 -11.46 -0.97 -14.40
C ARG A 12 -10.46 -1.83 -13.67
N TYR A 13 -9.34 -2.10 -14.35
CA TYR A 13 -8.19 -2.74 -13.72
C TYR A 13 -7.22 -1.69 -13.22
N ASN A 14 -6.73 -1.91 -11.99
CA ASN A 14 -5.63 -1.17 -11.40
C ASN A 14 -4.55 -2.17 -11.05
N TYR A 15 -3.31 -1.69 -10.90
CA TYR A 15 -2.18 -2.58 -10.64
C TYR A 15 -1.45 -2.12 -9.39
N ILE A 16 -1.32 -3.04 -8.45
CA ILE A 16 -0.49 -2.84 -7.26
C ILE A 16 0.95 -3.08 -7.68
N ASP A 17 1.86 -2.13 -7.37
CA ASP A 17 3.25 -2.27 -7.80
C ASP A 17 3.89 -3.54 -7.27
N LEU A 18 3.77 -3.79 -5.98
CA LEU A 18 4.24 -5.04 -5.36
C LEU A 18 3.22 -5.50 -4.31
N LEU A 19 2.90 -6.79 -4.37
CA LEU A 19 2.11 -7.44 -3.33
C LEU A 19 2.99 -8.49 -2.67
N LEU A 20 3.26 -8.32 -1.38
CA LEU A 20 4.08 -9.20 -0.57
C LEU A 20 3.23 -9.87 0.49
N TYR A 21 3.77 -10.94 1.06
CA TYR A 21 3.15 -11.59 2.20
C TYR A 21 4.18 -11.76 3.32
N ASN A 22 3.85 -11.28 4.50
CA ASN A 22 4.70 -11.40 5.68
C ASN A 22 4.28 -12.64 6.47
N ILE A 23 5.11 -13.67 6.45
CA ILE A 23 4.82 -14.95 7.10
C ILE A 23 4.75 -14.81 8.62
N LYS A 24 5.64 -13.99 9.19
CA LYS A 24 5.71 -13.81 10.65
C LYS A 24 4.44 -13.18 11.22
N TYR A 25 3.95 -12.13 10.57
CA TYR A 25 2.78 -11.40 11.03
C TYR A 25 1.50 -11.83 10.32
N LYS A 26 1.59 -12.78 9.41
CA LYS A 26 0.44 -13.32 8.66
C LYS A 26 -0.40 -12.22 8.06
N CYS A 27 0.22 -11.37 7.25
CA CYS A 27 -0.49 -10.29 6.59
C CYS A 27 0.07 -10.01 5.21
N TYR A 28 -0.80 -9.53 4.33
CA TYR A 28 -0.36 -9.00 3.04
C TYR A 28 0.25 -7.62 3.23
N VAL A 29 1.19 -7.27 2.35
CA VAL A 29 1.84 -5.97 2.33
C VAL A 29 1.73 -5.42 0.92
N VAL A 30 1.04 -4.29 0.79
CA VAL A 30 0.93 -3.56 -0.47
C VAL A 30 2.04 -2.54 -0.52
N VAL A 31 2.87 -2.57 -1.56
CA VAL A 31 3.96 -1.61 -1.74
C VAL A 31 3.71 -0.79 -2.99
N GLU A 32 3.75 0.54 -2.85
CA GLU A 32 3.60 1.48 -3.96
C GLU A 32 4.83 2.34 -4.08
N LEU A 33 5.32 2.48 -5.31
CA LEU A 33 6.50 3.29 -5.61
C LEU A 33 6.06 4.61 -6.24
N LYS A 34 6.53 5.73 -5.68
CA LYS A 34 6.22 7.07 -6.19
C LYS A 34 7.51 7.83 -6.44
N ILE A 35 7.62 8.42 -7.62
CA ILE A 35 8.80 9.20 -7.99
C ILE A 35 8.72 10.66 -7.58
N THR A 36 7.70 11.00 -6.81
CA THR A 36 7.43 12.35 -6.35
C THR A 36 7.45 12.42 -4.83
N GLU A 37 7.24 13.64 -4.30
CA GLU A 37 6.93 13.82 -2.88
C GLU A 37 5.62 13.10 -2.54
N LEU A 38 5.53 12.63 -1.30
CA LEU A 38 4.32 11.99 -0.79
C LEU A 38 3.16 12.99 -0.83
N LYS A 39 2.04 12.56 -1.42
CA LYS A 39 0.82 13.36 -1.53
C LYS A 39 -0.35 12.64 -0.87
N LYS A 40 -1.36 13.42 -0.51
CA LYS A 40 -2.58 12.89 0.10
C LYS A 40 -3.26 11.84 -0.80
N GLU A 41 -3.24 12.03 -2.09
CA GLU A 41 -3.81 11.10 -3.06
C GLU A 41 -3.15 9.72 -2.99
N HIS A 42 -1.86 9.68 -2.66
CA HIS A 42 -1.12 8.42 -2.55
C HIS A 42 -1.64 7.57 -1.39
N THR A 43 -1.95 8.20 -0.24
CA THR A 43 -2.49 7.47 0.90
C THR A 43 -3.89 6.94 0.61
N GLY A 44 -4.71 7.72 -0.08
CA GLY A 44 -6.05 7.27 -0.50
C GLY A 44 -5.99 6.10 -1.47
N GLN A 45 -5.07 6.15 -2.42
CA GLN A 45 -4.88 5.07 -3.39
C GLN A 45 -4.45 3.77 -2.71
N ILE A 46 -3.44 3.83 -1.84
CA ILE A 46 -2.93 2.62 -1.18
C ILE A 46 -3.98 2.06 -0.21
N MET A 47 -4.74 2.92 0.45
CA MET A 47 -5.82 2.48 1.32
C MET A 47 -6.88 1.69 0.53
N THR A 48 -7.24 2.16 -0.65
CA THR A 48 -8.15 1.44 -1.54
C THR A 48 -7.62 0.06 -1.87
N TYR A 49 -6.34 -0.05 -2.19
CA TYR A 49 -5.70 -1.33 -2.51
C TYR A 49 -5.66 -2.26 -1.30
N MET A 50 -5.31 -1.73 -0.13
CA MET A 50 -5.30 -2.51 1.12
C MET A 50 -6.69 -3.07 1.43
N ASN A 51 -7.70 -2.24 1.29
CA ASN A 51 -9.08 -2.65 1.54
C ASN A 51 -9.55 -3.71 0.54
N TYR A 52 -9.13 -3.59 -0.72
CA TYR A 52 -9.43 -4.61 -1.72
C TYR A 52 -8.84 -5.97 -1.33
N ILE A 53 -7.56 -5.98 -0.92
CA ILE A 53 -6.90 -7.22 -0.50
C ILE A 53 -7.59 -7.80 0.73
N ASP A 54 -7.93 -6.97 1.71
CA ASP A 54 -8.61 -7.42 2.91
C ASP A 54 -9.97 -8.04 2.61
N LYS A 55 -10.68 -7.48 1.65
CA LYS A 55 -12.03 -7.93 1.34
C LYS A 55 -12.06 -9.16 0.42
N ASN A 56 -11.11 -9.26 -0.51
CA ASN A 56 -11.20 -10.26 -1.58
C ASN A 56 -10.13 -11.35 -1.51
N ILE A 57 -9.00 -11.10 -0.86
CA ILE A 57 -7.86 -12.01 -0.87
C ILE A 57 -7.54 -12.54 0.54
N ARG A 58 -7.56 -11.67 1.54
CA ARG A 58 -7.19 -12.03 2.91
C ARG A 58 -8.13 -13.11 3.47
N ASN A 59 -7.54 -14.08 4.16
CA ASN A 59 -8.29 -15.07 4.91
C ASN A 59 -8.63 -14.53 6.30
N ILE A 60 -9.67 -15.11 6.92
CA ILE A 60 -10.17 -14.64 8.22
C ILE A 60 -9.15 -14.76 9.35
N ASP A 61 -8.23 -15.73 9.24
CA ASP A 61 -7.18 -15.96 10.24
C ASP A 61 -5.93 -15.10 9.99
N GLU A 62 -5.92 -14.30 8.96
CA GLU A 62 -4.81 -13.40 8.66
C GLU A 62 -5.08 -12.01 9.19
N ASN A 63 -4.00 -11.29 9.55
CA ASN A 63 -4.10 -9.92 9.99
C ASN A 63 -4.38 -8.98 8.82
N LYS A 64 -4.84 -7.78 9.12
CA LYS A 64 -5.15 -6.79 8.10
C LYS A 64 -3.91 -6.35 7.34
N THR A 65 -4.11 -6.04 6.07
CA THR A 65 -3.05 -5.65 5.14
C THR A 65 -2.38 -4.37 5.59
N VAL A 66 -1.06 -4.33 5.43
CA VAL A 66 -0.22 -3.16 5.69
C VAL A 66 0.14 -2.51 4.35
N GLY A 67 0.23 -1.18 4.33
CA GLY A 67 0.63 -0.44 3.14
C GLY A 67 1.96 0.26 3.35
N ILE A 68 2.84 0.18 2.36
CA ILE A 68 4.13 0.87 2.36
C ILE A 68 4.23 1.70 1.09
N ILE A 69 4.43 3.01 1.25
CA ILE A 69 4.68 3.91 0.14
C ILE A 69 6.15 4.29 0.16
N ILE A 70 6.85 4.00 -0.92
CA ILE A 70 8.24 4.39 -1.09
C ILE A 70 8.23 5.60 -2.03
N CYS A 71 8.66 6.74 -1.54
CA CYS A 71 8.55 8.01 -2.25
C CYS A 71 9.88 8.76 -2.27
N LYS A 72 9.97 9.77 -3.13
CA LYS A 72 11.18 10.59 -3.25
C LYS A 72 11.39 11.43 -1.99
N ARG A 73 10.31 11.94 -1.42
CA ARG A 73 10.35 12.78 -0.23
C ARG A 73 9.10 12.55 0.61
N GLU A 74 9.29 12.26 1.89
CA GLU A 74 8.18 12.13 2.84
C GLU A 74 7.57 13.51 3.10
N ASN A 75 6.28 13.49 3.46
CA ASN A 75 5.58 14.68 3.93
C ASN A 75 4.91 14.28 5.24
N LYS A 76 5.47 14.75 6.34
CA LYS A 76 5.00 14.38 7.68
C LYS A 76 3.53 14.78 7.92
N TYR A 77 3.06 15.84 7.28
CA TYR A 77 1.68 16.27 7.46
C TYR A 77 0.70 15.32 6.78
N VAL A 78 1.09 14.75 5.65
CA VAL A 78 0.25 13.75 4.98
C VAL A 78 0.10 12.51 5.87
N ILE A 79 1.19 12.06 6.47
CA ILE A 79 1.16 10.89 7.37
C ILE A 79 0.44 11.22 8.67
N GLU A 80 0.70 12.39 9.26
CA GLU A 80 0.09 12.79 10.52
C GLU A 80 -1.44 12.80 10.45
N PHE A 81 -1.99 13.24 9.33
CA PHE A 81 -3.44 13.30 9.15
C PHE A 81 -4.00 12.15 8.33
N CYS A 82 -3.20 11.11 8.09
CA CYS A 82 -3.68 9.88 7.50
C CYS A 82 -4.54 9.13 8.52
N SER A 83 -5.72 8.71 8.10
CA SER A 83 -6.69 8.06 8.99
C SER A 83 -6.35 6.61 9.32
N ASP A 84 -5.39 6.01 8.64
CA ASP A 84 -5.04 4.60 8.83
C ASP A 84 -3.58 4.47 9.22
N ASP A 85 -3.35 3.94 10.43
CA ASP A 85 -2.01 3.76 11.00
C ASP A 85 -1.25 2.57 10.41
N ARG A 86 -1.88 1.80 9.54
CA ARG A 86 -1.22 0.68 8.84
C ARG A 86 -0.45 1.14 7.62
N ILE A 87 -0.50 2.43 7.28
CA ILE A 87 0.21 2.99 6.14
C ILE A 87 1.53 3.60 6.62
N ILE A 88 2.62 3.16 6.00
CA ILE A 88 3.97 3.60 6.31
C ILE A 88 4.55 4.24 5.05
N ALA A 89 5.20 5.39 5.20
CA ALA A 89 5.92 6.02 4.10
C ALA A 89 7.42 6.01 4.39
N ARG A 90 8.23 5.82 3.35
CA ARG A 90 9.69 5.85 3.44
C ARG A 90 10.26 6.52 2.21
N GLU A 91 11.33 7.29 2.42
CA GLU A 91 12.09 7.88 1.33
C GLU A 91 13.08 6.87 0.77
N TYR A 92 13.25 6.90 -0.57
CA TYR A 92 14.35 6.16 -1.18
C TYR A 92 15.52 7.11 -1.43
N GLU A 93 16.73 6.54 -1.44
CA GLU A 93 17.93 7.27 -1.77
C GLU A 93 18.55 6.68 -3.03
N LEU A 94 19.01 7.57 -3.92
CA LEU A 94 19.77 7.17 -5.09
C LEU A 94 21.26 7.19 -4.69
N VAL A 95 21.87 6.04 -4.76
CA VAL A 95 23.27 5.88 -4.40
C VAL A 95 24.14 5.95 -5.63
#